data_302d81f2766256b951934a1ea19b2dc9
#
_entry.id   302d81f2766256b951934a1ea19b2dc9
#
_cell.length_a   1.000
_cell.length_b   1.000
_cell.length_c   1.000
_cell.angle_alpha   90.00
_cell.angle_beta   90.00
_cell.angle_gamma   90.00
#
_symmetry.space_group_name_H-M   'P 1'
#
loop_
_entity.id
_entity.type
_entity.pdbx_description
1 polymer ?
#
loop_
_entity_poly.entity_id
_entity_poly.type
_entity_poly.pdbx_seq_one_letter_code
_entity_poly.pdbx_strand_id
1 'polypeptide(L)'
;MSLNVKRVWLKTDDAEVLVPLSNIAAGDRILVRMGNVIPLDGEVVEGEVMVNQASLTGESMPVAKRPGTQVYAGTVIEEGDCVIEVTQSSGESRYDKIVSMIEQSEQLKSAAESHAANLADKLVPYTLIGSALSYALTRNVTRALSVLMVDFSCALKL
;
A
#
# COMPACT_ATOMS: atom_id res chain seq x y z
N MET A 1 -7.74 -2.92 3.29
CA MET A 1 -8.36 -4.21 2.94
C MET A 1 -7.51 -4.82 1.83
N SER A 2 -6.73 -5.85 2.12
CA SER A 2 -5.81 -6.46 1.14
C SER A 2 -6.64 -7.30 0.17
N LEU A 3 -6.56 -7.02 -1.13
CA LEU A 3 -7.18 -7.82 -2.19
C LEU A 3 -6.51 -9.20 -2.22
N ASN A 4 -7.03 -10.14 -1.44
CA ASN A 4 -6.48 -11.50 -1.38
C ASN A 4 -7.17 -12.42 -2.41
N VAL A 5 -7.39 -11.93 -3.63
CA VAL A 5 -7.90 -12.76 -4.72
C VAL A 5 -6.76 -13.59 -5.26
N LYS A 6 -6.67 -14.84 -4.83
CA LYS A 6 -5.59 -15.77 -5.26
C LYS A 6 -5.91 -16.52 -6.54
N ARG A 7 -7.19 -16.68 -6.88
CA ARG A 7 -7.66 -17.48 -8.03
C ARG A 7 -8.79 -16.77 -8.73
N VAL A 8 -8.85 -16.93 -10.05
CA VAL A 8 -9.86 -16.36 -10.94
C VAL A 8 -10.37 -17.40 -11.91
N TRP A 9 -11.60 -17.23 -12.40
CA TRP A 9 -12.17 -18.08 -13.44
C TRP A 9 -11.73 -17.56 -14.80
N LEU A 10 -10.83 -18.29 -15.47
CA LEU A 10 -10.45 -18.06 -16.85
C LEU A 10 -11.53 -18.65 -17.76
N LYS A 11 -12.11 -17.83 -18.64
CA LYS A 11 -13.09 -18.26 -19.62
C LYS A 11 -12.36 -18.55 -20.93
N THR A 12 -12.37 -19.81 -21.33
CA THR A 12 -11.92 -20.29 -22.65
C THR A 12 -13.15 -20.63 -23.48
N ASP A 13 -13.03 -20.77 -24.78
CA ASP A 13 -14.16 -21.03 -25.68
C ASP A 13 -14.97 -22.27 -25.29
N ASP A 14 -14.34 -23.28 -24.67
CA ASP A 14 -14.97 -24.56 -24.30
C ASP A 14 -15.18 -24.76 -22.79
N ALA A 15 -14.55 -23.98 -21.93
CA ALA A 15 -14.60 -24.24 -20.48
C ALA A 15 -14.28 -23.01 -19.62
N GLU A 16 -14.75 -23.05 -18.37
CA GLU A 16 -14.34 -22.16 -17.28
C GLU A 16 -13.35 -22.91 -16.39
N VAL A 17 -12.14 -22.40 -16.25
CA VAL A 17 -11.07 -23.02 -15.47
C VAL A 17 -10.62 -22.09 -14.36
N LEU A 18 -10.54 -22.60 -13.14
CA LEU A 18 -10.05 -21.84 -11.98
C LEU A 18 -8.53 -21.84 -11.97
N VAL A 19 -7.92 -20.69 -12.23
CA VAL A 19 -6.47 -20.53 -12.32
C VAL A 19 -5.94 -19.54 -11.27
N PRO A 20 -4.66 -19.64 -10.86
CA PRO A 20 -4.03 -18.61 -10.07
C PRO A 20 -4.00 -17.27 -10.80
N LEU A 21 -4.22 -16.16 -10.08
CA LEU A 21 -4.19 -14.81 -10.65
C LEU A 21 -2.84 -14.48 -11.31
N SER A 22 -1.75 -15.04 -10.80
CA SER A 22 -0.40 -14.88 -11.38
C SER A 22 -0.22 -15.43 -12.78
N ASN A 23 -1.11 -16.31 -13.21
CA ASN A 23 -1.05 -16.96 -14.53
C ASN A 23 -1.88 -16.24 -15.60
N ILE A 24 -2.55 -15.15 -15.21
CA ILE A 24 -3.37 -14.34 -16.12
C ILE A 24 -2.49 -13.34 -16.85
N ALA A 25 -2.59 -13.33 -18.16
CA ALA A 25 -1.92 -12.39 -19.05
C ALA A 25 -2.90 -11.34 -19.61
N ALA A 26 -2.35 -10.27 -20.18
CA ALA A 26 -3.15 -9.32 -20.95
C ALA A 26 -3.76 -9.99 -22.18
N GLY A 27 -5.05 -9.76 -22.42
CA GLY A 27 -5.84 -10.42 -23.46
C GLY A 27 -6.61 -11.66 -22.99
N ASP A 28 -6.34 -12.18 -21.78
CA ASP A 28 -7.12 -13.28 -21.23
C ASP A 28 -8.52 -12.80 -20.81
N ARG A 29 -9.50 -13.71 -20.91
CA ARG A 29 -10.89 -13.46 -20.53
C ARG A 29 -11.19 -14.10 -19.18
N ILE A 30 -11.57 -13.29 -18.20
CA ILE A 30 -11.93 -13.76 -16.87
C ILE A 30 -13.41 -13.56 -16.60
N LEU A 31 -14.05 -14.55 -15.98
CA LEU A 31 -15.43 -14.44 -15.50
C LEU A 31 -15.43 -13.93 -14.06
N VAL A 32 -16.14 -12.84 -13.84
CA VAL A 32 -16.36 -12.29 -12.49
C VAL A 32 -17.85 -12.29 -12.19
N ARG A 33 -18.22 -12.91 -11.08
CA ARG A 33 -19.61 -13.09 -10.64
C ARG A 33 -19.99 -12.07 -9.58
N MET A 34 -21.28 -11.85 -9.42
CA MET A 34 -21.87 -11.00 -8.38
C MET A 34 -21.23 -11.28 -7.01
N GLY A 35 -21.00 -10.23 -6.23
CA GLY A 35 -20.37 -10.27 -4.91
C GLY A 35 -18.85 -10.41 -4.92
N ASN A 36 -18.23 -10.62 -6.07
CA ASN A 36 -16.78 -10.72 -6.18
C ASN A 36 -16.12 -9.38 -6.51
N VAL A 37 -14.86 -9.28 -6.08
CA VAL A 37 -13.99 -8.17 -6.42
C VAL A 37 -13.37 -8.41 -7.79
N ILE A 38 -13.35 -7.39 -8.63
CA ILE A 38 -12.64 -7.42 -9.90
C ILE A 38 -11.13 -7.45 -9.61
N PRO A 39 -10.40 -8.49 -10.06
CA PRO A 39 -9.02 -8.69 -9.65
C PRO A 39 -8.00 -7.89 -10.47
N LEU A 40 -8.33 -7.57 -11.74
CA LEU A 40 -7.44 -6.93 -12.71
C LEU A 40 -8.19 -5.87 -13.51
N ASP A 41 -7.46 -4.87 -13.99
CA ASP A 41 -8.01 -3.86 -14.91
C ASP A 41 -8.32 -4.50 -16.28
N GLY A 42 -9.49 -4.14 -16.83
CA GLY A 42 -9.91 -4.72 -18.11
C GLY A 42 -11.12 -4.02 -18.71
N GLU A 43 -11.61 -4.62 -19.79
CA GLU A 43 -12.81 -4.18 -20.50
C GLU A 43 -13.88 -5.27 -20.44
N VAL A 44 -15.12 -4.91 -20.18
CA VAL A 44 -16.23 -5.85 -20.22
C VAL A 44 -16.47 -6.27 -21.66
N VAL A 45 -16.40 -7.57 -21.94
CA VAL A 45 -16.67 -8.14 -23.28
C VAL A 45 -18.03 -8.83 -23.36
N GLU A 46 -18.52 -9.37 -22.23
CA GLU A 46 -19.84 -10.00 -22.15
C GLU A 46 -20.51 -9.67 -20.80
N GLY A 47 -21.85 -9.58 -20.82
CA GLY A 47 -22.67 -9.33 -19.64
C GLY A 47 -22.89 -7.84 -19.36
N GLU A 48 -23.82 -7.58 -18.44
CA GLU A 48 -24.12 -6.24 -17.91
C GLU A 48 -24.11 -6.35 -16.39
N VAL A 49 -23.37 -5.44 -15.73
CA VAL A 49 -23.15 -5.50 -14.29
C VAL A 49 -23.25 -4.11 -13.64
N MET A 50 -23.67 -4.09 -12.39
CA MET A 50 -23.56 -2.92 -11.52
C MET A 50 -22.31 -3.05 -10.67
N VAL A 51 -21.40 -2.09 -10.82
CA VAL A 51 -20.08 -2.09 -10.16
C VAL A 51 -19.99 -0.97 -9.15
N ASN A 52 -19.70 -1.33 -7.91
CA ASN A 52 -19.39 -0.36 -6.85
C ASN A 52 -17.91 0.04 -6.95
N GLN A 53 -17.67 1.31 -7.16
CA GLN A 53 -16.34 1.90 -7.30
C GLN A 53 -15.93 2.75 -6.07
N ALA A 54 -16.63 2.61 -4.94
CA ALA A 54 -16.39 3.41 -3.73
C ALA A 54 -14.95 3.33 -3.23
N SER A 55 -14.30 2.18 -3.43
CA SER A 55 -12.88 1.98 -3.07
C SER A 55 -11.91 2.87 -3.87
N LEU A 56 -12.30 3.34 -5.05
CA LEU A 56 -11.46 4.16 -5.93
C LEU A 56 -11.89 5.63 -5.96
N THR A 57 -13.20 5.88 -6.01
CA THR A 57 -13.75 7.23 -6.21
C THR A 57 -14.32 7.83 -4.92
N GLY A 58 -14.57 7.01 -3.90
CA GLY A 58 -15.30 7.40 -2.69
C GLY A 58 -16.82 7.50 -2.87
N GLU A 59 -17.34 7.30 -4.07
CA GLU A 59 -18.77 7.34 -4.37
C GLU A 59 -19.41 5.95 -4.20
N SER A 60 -20.43 5.85 -3.35
CA SER A 60 -21.07 4.57 -3.04
C SER A 60 -22.15 4.15 -4.05
N MET A 61 -22.49 4.99 -5.04
CA MET A 61 -23.48 4.62 -6.03
C MET A 61 -22.89 3.67 -7.07
N PRO A 62 -23.50 2.49 -7.26
CA PRO A 62 -23.06 1.53 -8.28
C PRO A 62 -23.20 2.11 -9.68
N VAL A 63 -22.25 1.83 -10.54
CA VAL A 63 -22.22 2.28 -11.94
C VAL A 63 -22.48 1.10 -12.87
N ALA A 64 -23.42 1.24 -13.80
CA ALA A 64 -23.68 0.23 -14.80
C ALA A 64 -22.50 0.13 -15.79
N LYS A 65 -22.04 -1.10 -15.99
CA LYS A 65 -20.99 -1.46 -16.94
C LYS A 65 -21.53 -2.43 -17.97
N ARG A 66 -21.28 -2.13 -19.24
CA ARG A 66 -21.73 -2.89 -20.42
C ARG A 66 -20.53 -3.29 -21.27
N PRO A 67 -20.70 -4.22 -22.22
CA PRO A 67 -19.65 -4.54 -23.19
C PRO A 67 -19.06 -3.28 -23.82
N GLY A 68 -17.73 -3.19 -23.89
CA GLY A 68 -16.98 -2.02 -24.33
C GLY A 68 -16.66 -1.00 -23.24
N THR A 69 -17.06 -1.22 -21.97
CA THR A 69 -16.72 -0.32 -20.87
C THR A 69 -15.57 -0.84 -20.01
N GLN A 70 -14.71 0.09 -19.60
CA GLN A 70 -13.59 -0.25 -18.71
C GLN A 70 -14.04 -0.48 -17.27
N VAL A 71 -13.41 -1.47 -16.64
CA VAL A 71 -13.54 -1.81 -15.22
C VAL A 71 -12.17 -1.86 -14.57
N TYR A 72 -12.13 -1.63 -13.26
CA TYR A 72 -10.89 -1.45 -12.53
C TYR A 72 -10.76 -2.46 -11.40
N ALA A 73 -9.54 -2.93 -11.17
CA ALA A 73 -9.20 -3.78 -10.06
C ALA A 73 -9.59 -3.12 -8.72
N GLY A 74 -10.06 -3.93 -7.78
CA GLY A 74 -10.47 -3.45 -6.46
C GLY A 74 -11.92 -2.96 -6.37
N THR A 75 -12.67 -2.96 -7.47
CA THR A 75 -14.11 -2.67 -7.48
C THR A 75 -14.92 -3.94 -7.30
N VAL A 76 -16.13 -3.82 -6.79
CA VAL A 76 -17.01 -4.97 -6.44
C VAL A 76 -18.21 -5.01 -7.38
N ILE A 77 -18.53 -6.19 -7.92
CA ILE A 77 -19.77 -6.40 -8.66
C ILE A 77 -20.91 -6.56 -7.66
N GLU A 78 -21.89 -5.65 -7.68
CA GLU A 78 -23.08 -5.72 -6.82
C GLU A 78 -24.21 -6.52 -7.46
N GLU A 79 -24.38 -6.40 -8.78
CA GLU A 79 -25.41 -7.12 -9.53
C GLU A 79 -24.88 -7.60 -10.87
N GLY A 80 -25.32 -8.79 -11.29
CA GLY A 80 -24.98 -9.42 -12.57
C GLY A 80 -23.63 -10.13 -12.56
N ASP A 81 -23.32 -10.76 -13.67
CA ASP A 81 -22.06 -11.45 -13.95
C ASP A 81 -21.48 -10.92 -15.25
N CYS A 82 -20.17 -10.80 -15.37
CA CYS A 82 -19.53 -10.33 -16.61
C CYS A 82 -18.26 -11.11 -16.94
N VAL A 83 -17.93 -11.09 -18.20
CA VAL A 83 -16.63 -11.52 -18.70
C VAL A 83 -15.82 -10.26 -19.01
N ILE A 84 -14.63 -10.23 -18.47
CA ILE A 84 -13.70 -9.11 -18.59
C ILE A 84 -12.49 -9.58 -19.39
N GLU A 85 -12.12 -8.88 -20.46
CA GLU A 85 -10.85 -9.05 -21.13
C GLU A 85 -9.80 -8.20 -20.42
N VAL A 86 -8.76 -8.85 -19.92
CA VAL A 86 -7.72 -8.22 -19.10
C VAL A 86 -6.84 -7.34 -19.98
N THR A 87 -6.71 -6.07 -19.63
CA THR A 87 -5.87 -5.11 -20.36
C THR A 87 -4.44 -5.04 -19.82
N GLN A 88 -4.24 -5.32 -18.53
CA GLN A 88 -2.93 -5.29 -17.88
C GLN A 88 -2.76 -6.53 -17.00
N SER A 89 -1.61 -7.18 -17.10
CA SER A 89 -1.30 -8.35 -16.29
C SER A 89 -1.11 -8.02 -14.81
N SER A 90 -1.14 -9.07 -13.98
CA SER A 90 -0.94 -8.95 -12.54
C SER A 90 0.40 -8.26 -12.21
N GLY A 91 0.37 -7.23 -11.36
CA GLY A 91 1.54 -6.41 -11.01
C GLY A 91 1.66 -5.09 -11.78
N GLU A 92 0.88 -4.88 -12.85
CA GLU A 92 0.84 -3.62 -13.59
C GLU A 92 -0.44 -2.80 -13.34
N SER A 93 -1.38 -3.33 -12.56
CA SER A 93 -2.63 -2.66 -12.23
C SER A 93 -2.37 -1.31 -11.55
N ARG A 94 -3.24 -0.33 -11.82
CA ARG A 94 -3.22 0.97 -11.15
C ARG A 94 -3.32 0.83 -9.64
N TYR A 95 -4.07 -0.15 -9.16
CA TYR A 95 -4.20 -0.45 -7.74
C TYR A 95 -2.88 -0.93 -7.14
N ASP A 96 -2.17 -1.84 -7.81
CA ASP A 96 -0.87 -2.34 -7.35
C ASP A 96 0.17 -1.21 -7.30
N LYS A 97 0.16 -0.29 -8.26
CA LYS A 97 1.01 0.91 -8.24
C LYS A 97 0.71 1.83 -7.06
N ILE A 98 -0.56 2.05 -6.73
CA ILE A 98 -0.95 2.87 -5.58
C ILE A 98 -0.51 2.20 -4.28
N VAL A 99 -0.76 0.90 -4.12
CA VAL A 99 -0.35 0.14 -2.93
C VAL A 99 1.17 0.15 -2.78
N SER A 100 1.92 -0.09 -3.85
CA SER A 100 3.39 -0.07 -3.81
C SER A 100 3.96 1.32 -3.48
N MET A 101 3.34 2.40 -3.94
CA MET A 101 3.73 3.77 -3.56
C MET A 101 3.50 4.05 -2.07
N ILE A 102 2.39 3.56 -1.50
CA ILE A 102 2.11 3.70 -0.06
C ILE A 102 3.13 2.91 0.75
N GLU A 103 3.40 1.66 0.39
CA GLU A 103 4.38 0.80 1.06
C GLU A 103 5.81 1.39 0.99
N GLN A 104 6.21 1.94 -0.15
CA GLN A 104 7.49 2.64 -0.29
C GLN A 104 7.57 3.90 0.57
N SER A 105 6.48 4.65 0.68
CA SER A 105 6.41 5.85 1.52
C SER A 105 6.55 5.51 3.01
N GLU A 106 5.93 4.43 3.47
CA GLU A 106 6.05 3.95 4.85
C GLU A 106 7.45 3.42 5.16
N GLN A 107 8.08 2.70 4.22
CA GLN A 107 9.46 2.22 4.39
C GLN A 107 10.48 3.37 4.46
N LEU A 108 10.30 4.42 3.66
CA LEU A 108 11.17 5.60 3.69
C LEU A 108 11.05 6.35 5.03
N LYS A 109 9.86 6.44 5.60
CA LYS A 109 9.62 7.05 6.91
C LYS A 109 10.29 6.27 8.04
N SER A 110 10.15 4.95 8.04
CA SER A 110 10.79 4.06 9.01
C SER A 110 12.33 4.09 8.91
N ALA A 111 12.89 4.17 7.71
CA ALA A 111 14.33 4.28 7.51
C ALA A 111 14.89 5.62 8.03
N ALA A 112 14.18 6.72 7.85
CA ALA A 112 14.60 8.03 8.37
C ALA A 112 14.56 8.07 9.90
N GLU A 113 13.53 7.50 10.53
CA GLU A 113 13.42 7.40 11.98
C GLU A 113 14.51 6.53 12.60
N SER A 114 14.86 5.40 11.98
CA SER A 114 15.91 4.51 12.47
C SER A 114 17.32 5.13 12.35
N HIS A 115 17.59 5.94 11.33
CA HIS A 115 18.85 6.68 11.20
C HIS A 115 18.98 7.77 12.26
N ALA A 116 17.92 8.49 12.58
CA ALA A 116 17.91 9.52 13.62
C ALA A 116 18.13 8.90 15.01
N ALA A 117 17.47 7.78 15.32
CA ALA A 117 17.66 7.05 16.58
C ALA A 117 19.09 6.52 16.74
N ASN A 118 19.67 5.93 15.69
CA ASN A 118 21.05 5.43 15.71
C ASN A 118 22.11 6.55 15.88
N LEU A 119 21.86 7.74 15.36
CA LEU A 119 22.73 8.90 15.57
C LEU A 119 22.62 9.43 17.00
N ALA A 120 21.41 9.48 17.56
CA ALA A 120 21.19 9.87 18.95
C ALA A 120 21.89 8.91 19.92
N ASP A 121 21.74 7.60 19.72
CA ASP A 121 22.39 6.58 20.56
C ASP A 121 23.92 6.65 20.53
N LYS A 122 24.52 7.03 19.39
CA LYS A 122 25.98 7.23 19.28
C LYS A 122 26.47 8.52 19.96
N LEU A 123 25.63 9.53 20.07
CA LEU A 123 25.98 10.80 20.70
C LEU A 123 25.90 10.78 22.23
N VAL A 124 24.97 9.95 22.80
CA VAL A 124 24.79 9.81 24.25
C VAL A 124 26.08 9.53 25.04
N PRO A 125 26.97 8.59 24.65
CA PRO A 125 28.19 8.36 25.40
C PRO A 125 29.15 9.56 25.40
N TYR A 126 29.18 10.35 24.32
CA TYR A 126 30.05 11.52 24.23
C TYR A 126 29.56 12.67 25.13
N THR A 127 28.25 12.83 25.24
CA THR A 127 27.67 13.88 26.11
C THR A 127 27.77 13.53 27.57
N LEU A 128 27.68 12.23 27.93
CA LEU A 128 27.96 11.76 29.28
C LEU A 128 29.42 11.99 29.69
N ILE A 129 30.37 11.72 28.81
CA ILE A 129 31.79 11.96 29.05
C ILE A 129 32.04 13.47 29.19
N GLY A 130 31.45 14.29 28.29
CA GLY A 130 31.56 15.75 28.33
C GLY A 130 31.01 16.37 29.61
N SER A 131 29.85 15.89 30.08
CA SER A 131 29.26 16.34 31.35
C SER A 131 30.07 15.93 32.56
N ALA A 132 30.63 14.71 32.59
CA ALA A 132 31.52 14.25 33.65
C ALA A 132 32.84 15.05 33.70
N LEU A 133 33.41 15.37 32.54
CA LEU A 133 34.63 16.19 32.44
C LEU A 133 34.35 17.64 32.88
N SER A 134 33.22 18.20 32.48
CA SER A 134 32.78 19.54 32.93
C SER A 134 32.58 19.61 34.45
N TYR A 135 32.04 18.57 35.06
CA TYR A 135 31.89 18.46 36.49
C TYR A 135 33.25 18.36 37.21
N ALA A 136 34.18 17.57 36.69
CA ALA A 136 35.51 17.40 37.26
C ALA A 136 36.35 18.69 37.23
N LEU A 137 36.21 19.50 36.15
CA LEU A 137 36.95 20.78 35.97
C LEU A 137 36.34 21.93 36.77
N THR A 138 34.99 21.98 36.85
CA THR A 138 34.31 23.19 37.40
C THR A 138 33.79 22.99 38.82
N ARG A 139 33.70 21.75 39.33
CA ARG A 139 33.06 21.33 40.59
C ARG A 139 31.66 21.94 40.84
N ASN A 140 31.01 22.40 39.81
CA ASN A 140 29.70 23.04 39.84
C ASN A 140 28.65 22.18 39.15
N VAL A 141 27.73 21.61 39.94
CA VAL A 141 26.68 20.70 39.47
C VAL A 141 25.75 21.39 38.47
N THR A 142 25.51 22.71 38.63
CA THR A 142 24.61 23.48 37.77
C THR A 142 25.13 23.59 36.34
N ARG A 143 26.45 23.74 36.15
CA ARG A 143 27.04 23.80 34.78
C ARG A 143 27.09 22.43 34.10
N ALA A 144 27.30 21.36 34.87
CA ALA A 144 27.26 19.99 34.31
C ALA A 144 25.85 19.61 33.86
N LEU A 145 24.82 20.01 34.64
CA LEU A 145 23.41 19.84 34.30
C LEU A 145 22.99 20.66 33.09
N SER A 146 23.56 21.87 32.86
CA SER A 146 23.25 22.68 31.68
C SER A 146 23.73 22.04 30.40
N VAL A 147 24.85 21.30 30.39
CA VAL A 147 25.34 20.55 29.25
C VAL A 147 24.42 19.38 28.94
N LEU A 148 23.91 18.68 29.95
CA LEU A 148 22.95 17.58 29.81
C LEU A 148 21.56 18.04 29.30
N MET A 149 21.11 19.24 29.71
CA MET A 149 19.81 19.78 29.28
C MET A 149 19.77 20.17 27.78
N VAL A 150 20.90 20.55 27.19
CA VAL A 150 20.96 20.90 25.76
C VAL A 150 20.67 19.67 24.88
N ASP A 151 21.16 18.49 25.27
CA ASP A 151 20.92 17.25 24.54
C ASP A 151 19.50 16.73 24.65
N PHE A 152 18.90 16.85 25.85
CA PHE A 152 17.51 16.40 26.06
C PHE A 152 16.50 17.22 25.26
N SER A 153 16.80 18.51 25.00
CA SER A 153 15.95 19.38 24.18
C SER A 153 15.99 19.03 22.68
N CYS A 154 17.09 18.46 22.18
CA CYS A 154 17.19 18.01 20.79
C CYS A 154 16.46 16.67 20.57
N ALA A 155 16.49 15.77 21.56
CA ALA A 155 15.85 14.46 21.46
C ALA A 155 14.30 14.52 21.55
N LEU A 156 13.75 15.58 22.14
CA LEU A 156 12.30 15.73 22.33
C LEU A 156 11.58 16.47 21.16
N LYS A 157 12.33 16.98 20.16
CA LYS A 157 11.80 17.77 19.05
C LYS A 157 11.73 17.00 17.72
N LEU A 158 12.00 15.73 17.72
CA LEU A 158 11.76 14.77 16.62
C LEU A 158 10.55 13.91 17.01
#